data_091d8779fe54fcbb86c8530b70a0f295
#
_entry.id   091d8779fe54fcbb86c8530b70a0f295
#
_cell.length_a   1.000
_cell.length_b   1.000
_cell.length_c   1.000
_cell.angle_alpha   90.00
_cell.angle_beta   90.00
_cell.angle_gamma   90.00
#
_symmetry.space_group_name_H-M   'P 1'
#
loop_
_entity.id
_entity.type
_entity.pdbx_description
1 polymer ?
#
loop_
_entity_poly.entity_id
_entity_poly.type
_entity_poly.pdbx_seq_one_letter_code
_entity_poly.pdbx_strand_id
1 'polypeptide(L)'
;MSMRDGALRNDEAYGAHPRHRLDLYLPESEGSERPIFVWFHGGGFVRGDKQHRANIGAWGAREGFVTVLPNYRLAPACRWPSGAEDVVAVWAWLRANAQHVGGDAESIVLAGESAGAAHVAAATLMRRLQPKDWNIAGAALLSGPYNPLLEGRARTQFGIATPDPRNEPYFGTDLAGWDAASVVDHVDAAPFPLLIAYAERDLVQMQVQAGELFARLVSRHGFDPELRFLSAHDHFSAGASLGTEDTSVSRELAAFVKRCAAG
;
A
#
# COMPACT_ATOMS: atom_id res chain seq x y z
N MET A 1 26.29 11.85 10.75
CA MET A 1 26.81 11.03 9.66
C MET A 1 26.10 11.49 8.39
N SER A 2 26.79 12.17 7.48
CA SER A 2 26.19 12.72 6.25
C SER A 2 25.69 11.57 5.41
N MET A 3 24.38 11.51 5.14
CA MET A 3 23.81 10.60 4.15
C MET A 3 24.40 10.99 2.79
N ARG A 4 25.18 10.11 2.17
CA ARG A 4 25.44 10.18 0.73
C ARG A 4 24.14 9.70 0.10
N ASP A 5 23.38 10.67 -0.40
CA ASP A 5 22.05 10.43 -0.94
C ASP A 5 22.19 9.75 -2.31
N GLY A 6 21.59 8.57 -2.45
CA GLY A 6 21.19 8.05 -3.74
C GLY A 6 20.37 9.12 -4.46
N ALA A 7 20.34 9.10 -5.80
CA ALA A 7 19.67 10.14 -6.55
C ALA A 7 18.18 10.21 -6.18
N LEU A 8 17.75 11.34 -5.61
CA LEU A 8 16.36 11.63 -5.34
C LEU A 8 15.78 12.46 -6.49
N ARG A 9 14.68 11.98 -7.10
CA ARG A 9 13.90 12.74 -8.08
C ARG A 9 12.55 13.03 -7.46
N ASN A 10 12.26 14.30 -7.25
CA ASN A 10 11.03 14.76 -6.62
C ASN A 10 9.97 15.16 -7.65
N ASP A 11 8.71 14.95 -7.27
CA ASP A 11 7.53 15.49 -7.96
C ASP A 11 7.38 15.06 -9.43
N GLU A 12 7.88 13.87 -9.78
CA GLU A 12 7.61 13.29 -11.10
C GLU A 12 6.11 13.10 -11.32
N ALA A 13 5.62 13.56 -12.46
CA ALA A 13 4.20 13.49 -12.77
C ALA A 13 3.82 12.11 -13.33
N TYR A 14 2.90 11.39 -12.69
CA TYR A 14 2.34 10.15 -13.20
C TYR A 14 0.92 10.30 -13.79
N GLY A 15 0.35 11.50 -13.75
CA GLY A 15 -0.96 11.81 -14.30
C GLY A 15 -1.26 13.31 -14.25
N ALA A 16 -2.45 13.72 -14.73
CA ALA A 16 -2.82 15.12 -14.91
C ALA A 16 -3.28 15.83 -13.62
N HIS A 17 -3.71 15.07 -12.59
CA HIS A 17 -4.19 15.67 -11.35
C HIS A 17 -3.03 16.33 -10.57
N PRO A 18 -3.22 17.46 -9.87
CA PRO A 18 -2.14 18.11 -9.09
C PRO A 18 -1.46 17.19 -8.08
N ARG A 19 -2.19 16.24 -7.49
CA ARG A 19 -1.62 15.24 -6.58
C ARG A 19 -1.01 14.03 -7.28
N HIS A 20 -1.10 13.90 -8.59
CA HIS A 20 -0.42 12.85 -9.34
C HIS A 20 1.08 13.16 -9.45
N ARG A 21 1.75 13.13 -8.31
CA ARG A 21 3.19 13.35 -8.12
C ARG A 21 3.77 12.21 -7.32
N LEU A 22 4.95 11.75 -7.71
CA LEU A 22 5.69 10.73 -6.99
C LEU A 22 7.15 11.17 -6.79
N ASP A 23 7.75 10.68 -5.72
CA ASP A 23 9.19 10.80 -5.48
C ASP A 23 9.87 9.46 -5.74
N LEU A 24 11.03 9.51 -6.39
CA LEU A 24 11.87 8.36 -6.70
C LEU A 24 13.14 8.42 -5.87
N TYR A 25 13.37 7.39 -5.08
CA TYR A 25 14.59 7.17 -4.33
C TYR A 25 15.37 6.06 -5.02
N LEU A 26 16.51 6.41 -5.61
CA LEU A 26 17.31 5.50 -6.41
C LEU A 26 18.52 5.00 -5.61
N PRO A 27 18.88 3.71 -5.68
CA PRO A 27 20.08 3.19 -5.05
C PRO A 27 21.35 3.86 -5.56
N GLU A 28 22.36 4.01 -4.67
CA GLU A 28 23.66 4.62 -5.04
C GLU A 28 24.50 3.73 -5.95
N SER A 29 24.38 2.41 -5.85
CA SER A 29 25.12 1.48 -6.68
C SER A 29 24.63 1.54 -8.12
N GLU A 30 25.53 1.44 -9.10
CA GLU A 30 25.16 1.24 -10.49
C GLU A 30 24.46 -0.12 -10.67
N GLY A 31 23.47 -0.19 -11.54
CA GLY A 31 22.72 -1.41 -11.85
C GLY A 31 21.41 -1.12 -12.58
N SER A 32 20.96 -2.09 -13.33
CA SER A 32 19.68 -2.11 -14.03
C SER A 32 18.84 -3.27 -13.49
N GLU A 33 17.54 -3.30 -13.83
CA GLU A 33 16.64 -4.41 -13.51
C GLU A 33 16.45 -4.64 -12.00
N ARG A 34 16.38 -3.54 -11.25
CA ARG A 34 16.16 -3.58 -9.80
C ARG A 34 14.69 -3.77 -9.48
N PRO A 35 14.36 -4.44 -8.37
CA PRO A 35 13.00 -4.44 -7.85
C PRO A 35 12.49 -3.02 -7.66
N ILE A 36 11.26 -2.76 -8.09
CA ILE A 36 10.57 -1.50 -7.86
C ILE A 36 9.65 -1.68 -6.67
N PHE A 37 9.91 -0.95 -5.59
CA PHE A 37 9.12 -0.95 -4.38
C PHE A 37 8.30 0.32 -4.29
N VAL A 38 6.97 0.21 -4.28
CA VAL A 38 6.06 1.36 -4.23
C VAL A 38 5.37 1.39 -2.89
N TRP A 39 5.39 2.55 -2.20
CA TRP A 39 4.71 2.70 -0.90
C TRP A 39 3.67 3.80 -0.93
N PHE A 40 2.41 3.42 -0.71
CA PHE A 40 1.28 4.33 -0.58
C PHE A 40 1.05 4.70 0.89
N HIS A 41 1.11 5.99 1.19
CA HIS A 41 0.98 6.53 2.55
C HIS A 41 -0.43 6.34 3.14
N GLY A 42 -0.53 6.34 4.48
CA GLY A 42 -1.79 6.42 5.19
C GLY A 42 -2.37 7.83 5.23
N GLY A 43 -3.49 7.99 5.93
CA GLY A 43 -4.13 9.31 6.14
C GLY A 43 -5.65 9.30 6.12
N GLY A 44 -6.27 8.13 6.27
CA GLY A 44 -7.73 7.99 6.38
C GLY A 44 -8.47 8.52 5.16
N PHE A 45 -7.90 8.39 3.97
CA PHE A 45 -8.45 8.81 2.68
C PHE A 45 -8.57 10.34 2.45
N VAL A 46 -8.48 11.16 3.50
CA VAL A 46 -8.75 12.61 3.46
C VAL A 46 -7.50 13.48 3.61
N ARG A 47 -6.37 12.88 3.96
CA ARG A 47 -5.10 13.57 4.19
C ARG A 47 -3.90 12.67 3.92
N GLY A 48 -2.71 13.21 4.08
CA GLY A 48 -1.43 12.51 3.91
C GLY A 48 -0.63 13.09 2.76
N ASP A 49 0.66 12.81 2.81
CA ASP A 49 1.60 13.22 1.77
C ASP A 49 2.80 12.26 1.73
N LYS A 50 3.33 12.02 0.54
CA LYS A 50 4.50 11.21 0.27
C LYS A 50 5.73 11.61 1.10
N GLN A 51 5.88 12.91 1.37
CA GLN A 51 6.98 13.45 2.15
C GLN A 51 7.01 12.93 3.60
N HIS A 52 5.85 12.55 4.17
CA HIS A 52 5.77 11.96 5.50
C HIS A 52 6.40 10.57 5.59
N ARG A 53 6.78 9.99 4.46
CA ARG A 53 7.39 8.65 4.36
C ARG A 53 8.75 8.65 3.66
N ALA A 54 9.45 9.80 3.65
CA ALA A 54 10.80 9.93 3.12
C ALA A 54 11.79 8.91 3.74
N ASN A 55 11.59 8.52 5.01
CA ASN A 55 12.33 7.46 5.68
C ASN A 55 12.23 6.11 4.92
N ILE A 56 11.05 5.78 4.41
CA ILE A 56 10.80 4.55 3.65
C ILE A 56 11.51 4.62 2.29
N GLY A 57 11.46 5.78 1.63
CA GLY A 57 12.17 6.01 0.38
C GLY A 57 13.68 5.78 0.53
N ALA A 58 14.27 6.44 1.52
CA ALA A 58 15.69 6.31 1.82
C ALA A 58 16.08 4.89 2.26
N TRP A 59 15.24 4.22 3.05
CA TRP A 59 15.45 2.84 3.45
C TRP A 59 15.45 1.90 2.24
N GLY A 60 14.42 1.97 1.39
CA GLY A 60 14.31 1.06 0.26
C GLY A 60 15.44 1.25 -0.76
N ALA A 61 15.90 2.48 -0.98
CA ALA A 61 17.07 2.74 -1.81
C ALA A 61 18.35 2.08 -1.23
N ARG A 62 18.53 2.10 0.10
CA ARG A 62 19.65 1.39 0.76
C ARG A 62 19.55 -0.13 0.64
N GLU A 63 18.31 -0.68 0.60
CA GLU A 63 18.06 -2.11 0.35
C GLU A 63 18.31 -2.53 -1.11
N GLY A 64 18.59 -1.57 -2.00
CA GLY A 64 18.83 -1.79 -3.42
C GLY A 64 17.58 -1.72 -4.30
N PHE A 65 16.45 -1.22 -3.79
CA PHE A 65 15.21 -1.07 -4.54
C PHE A 65 15.11 0.31 -5.18
N VAL A 66 14.56 0.40 -6.39
CA VAL A 66 13.97 1.64 -6.87
C VAL A 66 12.72 1.87 -6.04
N THR A 67 12.77 2.85 -5.11
CA THR A 67 11.66 3.09 -4.19
C THR A 67 10.84 4.28 -4.62
N VAL A 68 9.54 4.11 -4.70
CA VAL A 68 8.57 5.07 -5.24
C VAL A 68 7.57 5.44 -4.17
N LEU A 69 7.46 6.73 -3.89
CA LEU A 69 6.50 7.28 -2.93
C LEU A 69 5.50 8.18 -3.68
N PRO A 70 4.32 7.68 -4.04
CA PRO A 70 3.31 8.50 -4.71
C PRO A 70 2.42 9.24 -3.71
N ASN A 71 1.99 10.45 -4.09
CA ASN A 71 0.76 11.03 -3.62
C ASN A 71 -0.41 10.49 -4.46
N TYR A 72 -1.59 10.41 -3.89
CA TYR A 72 -2.82 10.02 -4.55
C TYR A 72 -3.95 11.01 -4.24
N ARG A 73 -5.04 10.97 -5.00
CA ARG A 73 -6.21 11.85 -4.83
C ARG A 73 -6.88 11.61 -3.48
N LEU A 74 -7.36 12.67 -2.85
CA LEU A 74 -7.95 12.65 -1.51
C LEU A 74 -9.43 13.04 -1.53
N ALA A 75 -10.20 12.47 -0.62
CA ALA A 75 -11.55 12.87 -0.31
C ALA A 75 -11.56 14.23 0.46
N PRO A 76 -12.65 15.00 0.39
CA PRO A 76 -13.91 14.71 -0.29
C PRO A 76 -13.90 15.03 -1.80
N ALA A 77 -12.84 15.67 -2.32
CA ALA A 77 -12.74 16.08 -3.73
C ALA A 77 -12.77 14.85 -4.67
N CYS A 78 -12.13 13.75 -4.27
CA CYS A 78 -12.11 12.51 -5.03
C CYS A 78 -12.52 11.36 -4.11
N ARG A 79 -13.54 10.60 -4.53
CA ARG A 79 -14.13 9.50 -3.75
C ARG A 79 -13.70 8.15 -4.32
N TRP A 80 -14.09 7.10 -3.64
CA TRP A 80 -13.97 5.73 -4.13
C TRP A 80 -14.46 5.61 -5.59
N PRO A 81 -13.73 4.94 -6.48
CA PRO A 81 -12.50 4.16 -6.26
C PRO A 81 -11.18 4.93 -6.56
N SER A 82 -11.17 6.28 -6.51
CA SER A 82 -10.08 7.13 -7.00
C SER A 82 -8.68 6.72 -6.50
N GLY A 83 -8.54 6.31 -5.22
CA GLY A 83 -7.24 5.91 -4.70
C GLY A 83 -6.73 4.60 -5.32
N ALA A 84 -7.61 3.64 -5.58
CA ALA A 84 -7.24 2.40 -6.29
C ALA A 84 -6.90 2.67 -7.77
N GLU A 85 -7.63 3.58 -8.43
CA GLU A 85 -7.29 4.03 -9.79
C GLU A 85 -5.92 4.71 -9.83
N ASP A 86 -5.55 5.44 -8.79
CA ASP A 86 -4.23 6.09 -8.69
C ASP A 86 -3.12 5.06 -8.49
N VAL A 87 -3.36 3.96 -7.76
CA VAL A 87 -2.42 2.82 -7.69
C VAL A 87 -2.17 2.24 -9.08
N VAL A 88 -3.24 2.03 -9.85
CA VAL A 88 -3.14 1.54 -11.24
C VAL A 88 -2.40 2.53 -12.14
N ALA A 89 -2.64 3.83 -11.98
CA ALA A 89 -1.95 4.85 -12.75
C ALA A 89 -0.44 4.92 -12.44
N VAL A 90 -0.06 4.77 -11.17
CA VAL A 90 1.36 4.66 -10.76
C VAL A 90 1.99 3.41 -11.36
N TRP A 91 1.32 2.26 -11.30
CA TRP A 91 1.79 1.03 -11.94
C TRP A 91 2.01 1.22 -13.45
N ALA A 92 1.05 1.81 -14.15
CA ALA A 92 1.15 2.06 -15.60
C ALA A 92 2.32 2.99 -15.94
N TRP A 93 2.52 4.04 -15.12
CA TRP A 93 3.67 4.93 -15.29
C TRP A 93 4.99 4.18 -15.09
N LEU A 94 5.08 3.32 -14.07
CA LEU A 94 6.28 2.53 -13.80
C LEU A 94 6.56 1.52 -14.91
N ARG A 95 5.55 0.85 -15.43
CA ARG A 95 5.71 -0.04 -16.61
C ARG A 95 6.32 0.69 -17.80
N ALA A 96 5.92 1.93 -18.05
CA ALA A 96 6.42 2.73 -19.15
C ALA A 96 7.83 3.33 -18.90
N ASN A 97 8.22 3.51 -17.63
CA ASN A 97 9.42 4.28 -17.24
C ASN A 97 10.47 3.45 -16.49
N ALA A 98 10.26 2.16 -16.24
CA ALA A 98 11.11 1.32 -15.40
C ALA A 98 12.60 1.41 -15.79
N GLN A 99 12.93 1.28 -17.07
CA GLN A 99 14.30 1.36 -17.57
C GLN A 99 14.97 2.72 -17.29
N HIS A 100 14.20 3.83 -17.37
CA HIS A 100 14.72 5.18 -17.12
C HIS A 100 15.08 5.43 -15.65
N VAL A 101 14.53 4.60 -14.74
CA VAL A 101 14.81 4.68 -13.31
C VAL A 101 15.69 3.52 -12.82
N GLY A 102 16.19 2.68 -13.73
CA GLY A 102 17.04 1.53 -13.41
C GLY A 102 16.28 0.38 -12.73
N GLY A 103 14.96 0.33 -12.91
CA GLY A 103 14.08 -0.68 -12.36
C GLY A 103 13.65 -1.74 -13.38
N ASP A 104 13.15 -2.85 -12.86
CA ASP A 104 12.53 -3.93 -13.64
C ASP A 104 11.00 -3.80 -13.62
N ALA A 105 10.41 -3.65 -14.80
CA ALA A 105 8.95 -3.54 -14.98
C ALA A 105 8.17 -4.81 -14.56
N GLU A 106 8.83 -5.96 -14.53
CA GLU A 106 8.21 -7.22 -14.10
C GLU A 106 8.33 -7.44 -12.58
N SER A 107 9.23 -6.71 -11.92
CA SER A 107 9.51 -6.83 -10.48
C SER A 107 8.92 -5.67 -9.66
N ILE A 108 7.66 -5.29 -9.93
CA ILE A 108 6.96 -4.23 -9.19
C ILE A 108 6.25 -4.84 -7.98
N VAL A 109 6.63 -4.40 -6.78
CA VAL A 109 5.97 -4.73 -5.50
C VAL A 109 5.23 -3.50 -4.98
N LEU A 110 3.91 -3.62 -4.83
CA LEU A 110 3.05 -2.55 -4.33
C LEU A 110 2.83 -2.70 -2.83
N ALA A 111 3.04 -1.66 -2.07
CA ALA A 111 2.84 -1.67 -0.63
C ALA A 111 2.10 -0.42 -0.15
N GLY A 112 1.50 -0.51 1.02
CA GLY A 112 0.87 0.64 1.64
C GLY A 112 0.51 0.40 3.09
N GLU A 113 0.23 1.49 3.78
CA GLU A 113 -0.22 1.49 5.17
C GLU A 113 -1.60 2.12 5.32
N SER A 114 -2.44 1.62 6.22
CA SER A 114 -3.75 2.20 6.54
C SER A 114 -4.59 2.43 5.26
N ALA A 115 -5.04 3.64 4.97
CA ALA A 115 -5.77 3.99 3.75
C ALA A 115 -4.97 3.62 2.47
N GLY A 116 -3.64 3.77 2.47
CA GLY A 116 -2.79 3.34 1.35
C GLY A 116 -2.84 1.84 1.12
N ALA A 117 -2.86 1.03 2.20
CA ALA A 117 -3.03 -0.41 2.11
C ALA A 117 -4.39 -0.80 1.52
N ALA A 118 -5.46 -0.07 1.87
CA ALA A 118 -6.79 -0.29 1.29
C ALA A 118 -6.81 0.01 -0.22
N HIS A 119 -6.13 1.07 -0.67
CA HIS A 119 -6.00 1.38 -2.09
C HIS A 119 -5.24 0.29 -2.85
N VAL A 120 -4.11 -0.17 -2.30
CA VAL A 120 -3.32 -1.26 -2.88
C VAL A 120 -4.15 -2.56 -2.91
N ALA A 121 -4.82 -2.91 -1.81
CA ALA A 121 -5.66 -4.11 -1.75
C ALA A 121 -6.77 -4.07 -2.82
N ALA A 122 -7.47 -2.95 -2.96
CA ALA A 122 -8.50 -2.80 -3.98
C ALA A 122 -7.94 -2.92 -5.41
N ALA A 123 -6.84 -2.24 -5.72
CA ALA A 123 -6.21 -2.30 -7.03
C ALA A 123 -5.68 -3.69 -7.39
N THR A 124 -5.17 -4.44 -6.39
CA THR A 124 -4.53 -5.75 -6.63
C THR A 124 -5.49 -6.94 -6.54
N LEU A 125 -6.57 -6.84 -5.77
CA LEU A 125 -7.48 -7.94 -5.49
C LEU A 125 -8.83 -7.85 -6.24
N MET A 126 -9.15 -6.69 -6.82
CA MET A 126 -10.41 -6.46 -7.56
C MET A 126 -10.13 -6.25 -9.05
N ARG A 127 -10.30 -7.30 -9.88
CA ARG A 127 -9.98 -7.27 -11.32
C ARG A 127 -10.68 -6.18 -12.10
N ARG A 128 -11.89 -5.79 -11.67
CA ARG A 128 -12.63 -4.69 -12.32
C ARG A 128 -11.90 -3.35 -12.32
N LEU A 129 -10.89 -3.18 -11.44
CA LEU A 129 -10.07 -1.96 -11.35
C LEU A 129 -8.75 -2.09 -12.12
N GLN A 130 -8.45 -3.27 -12.67
CA GLN A 130 -7.17 -3.57 -13.30
C GLN A 130 -7.26 -3.45 -14.84
N PRO A 131 -6.20 -2.96 -15.51
CA PRO A 131 -6.07 -3.10 -16.96
C PRO A 131 -5.84 -4.58 -17.36
N LYS A 132 -6.00 -4.89 -18.64
CA LYS A 132 -5.90 -6.27 -19.15
C LYS A 132 -4.50 -6.88 -18.99
N ASP A 133 -3.48 -6.04 -19.06
CA ASP A 133 -2.06 -6.38 -18.96
C ASP A 133 -1.51 -6.23 -17.54
N TRP A 134 -2.39 -6.17 -16.53
CA TRP A 134 -2.01 -6.04 -15.12
C TRP A 134 -1.11 -7.18 -14.68
N ASN A 135 0.08 -6.83 -14.21
CA ASN A 135 1.04 -7.76 -13.64
C ASN A 135 1.84 -7.07 -12.53
N ILE A 136 1.99 -7.75 -11.39
CA ILE A 136 2.81 -7.30 -10.25
C ILE A 136 3.58 -8.49 -9.68
N ALA A 137 4.75 -8.25 -9.14
CA ALA A 137 5.55 -9.29 -8.46
C ALA A 137 4.98 -9.66 -7.09
N GLY A 138 4.31 -8.71 -6.41
CA GLY A 138 3.69 -8.95 -5.11
C GLY A 138 3.06 -7.70 -4.51
N ALA A 139 2.37 -7.89 -3.37
CA ALA A 139 1.85 -6.75 -2.60
C ALA A 139 2.04 -6.93 -1.10
N ALA A 140 2.24 -5.82 -0.36
CA ALA A 140 2.35 -5.79 1.10
C ALA A 140 1.36 -4.78 1.69
N LEU A 141 0.48 -5.25 2.56
CA LEU A 141 -0.66 -4.53 3.10
C LEU A 141 -0.50 -4.37 4.61
N LEU A 142 -0.23 -3.15 5.09
CA LEU A 142 -0.01 -2.89 6.52
C LEU A 142 -1.21 -2.15 7.12
N SER A 143 -1.87 -2.77 8.10
CA SER A 143 -2.90 -2.15 8.96
C SER A 143 -4.02 -1.44 8.17
N GLY A 144 -4.50 -2.05 7.07
CA GLY A 144 -5.47 -1.42 6.17
C GLY A 144 -6.92 -1.72 6.50
N PRO A 145 -7.85 -0.78 6.22
CA PRO A 145 -9.28 -1.02 6.23
C PRO A 145 -9.73 -1.68 4.92
N TYR A 146 -9.98 -3.00 4.95
CA TYR A 146 -10.33 -3.79 3.77
C TYR A 146 -11.83 -4.07 3.65
N ASN A 147 -12.58 -3.81 4.72
CA ASN A 147 -14.03 -3.97 4.80
C ASN A 147 -14.65 -2.76 5.50
N PRO A 148 -15.08 -1.73 4.75
CA PRO A 148 -15.69 -0.54 5.35
C PRO A 148 -16.92 -0.84 6.20
N LEU A 149 -17.77 -1.81 5.80
CA LEU A 149 -18.95 -2.19 6.57
C LEU A 149 -18.58 -2.84 7.92
N LEU A 150 -17.55 -3.70 7.92
CA LEU A 150 -17.04 -4.29 9.15
C LEU A 150 -16.42 -3.23 10.06
N GLU A 151 -15.70 -2.28 9.50
CA GLU A 151 -15.14 -1.16 10.26
C GLU A 151 -16.23 -0.38 10.97
N GLY A 152 -17.32 -0.05 10.28
CA GLY A 152 -18.47 0.63 10.89
C GLY A 152 -19.09 -0.18 12.03
N ARG A 153 -19.28 -1.49 11.86
CA ARG A 153 -19.79 -2.38 12.92
C ARG A 153 -18.82 -2.52 14.09
N ALA A 154 -17.56 -2.75 13.83
CA ALA A 154 -16.52 -2.90 14.86
C ALA A 154 -16.37 -1.61 15.68
N ARG A 155 -16.40 -0.46 15.03
CA ARG A 155 -16.37 0.85 15.72
C ARG A 155 -17.52 0.99 16.71
N THR A 156 -18.74 0.63 16.31
CA THR A 156 -19.91 0.66 17.20
C THR A 156 -19.75 -0.32 18.36
N GLN A 157 -19.30 -1.55 18.09
CA GLN A 157 -19.12 -2.60 19.09
C GLN A 157 -18.08 -2.23 20.15
N PHE A 158 -17.00 -1.56 19.75
CA PHE A 158 -15.93 -1.14 20.66
C PHE A 158 -16.08 0.30 21.17
N GLY A 159 -17.25 0.91 20.99
CA GLY A 159 -17.52 2.27 21.47
C GLY A 159 -16.69 3.36 20.79
N ILE A 160 -16.18 3.11 19.60
CA ILE A 160 -15.45 4.10 18.80
C ILE A 160 -16.49 4.95 18.04
N ALA A 161 -16.28 6.28 18.04
CA ALA A 161 -17.20 7.21 17.37
C ALA A 161 -17.53 6.81 15.93
N THR A 162 -18.81 6.75 15.61
CA THR A 162 -19.34 6.43 14.28
C THR A 162 -20.33 7.49 13.82
N PRO A 163 -20.40 7.76 12.50
CA PRO A 163 -19.48 7.25 11.47
C PRO A 163 -18.08 7.85 11.63
N ASP A 164 -17.08 7.19 11.09
CA ASP A 164 -15.75 7.80 11.00
C ASP A 164 -15.82 8.96 10.00
N PRO A 165 -15.48 10.20 10.40
CA PRO A 165 -15.56 11.37 9.51
C PRO A 165 -14.61 11.29 8.31
N ARG A 166 -13.73 10.31 8.26
CA ARG A 166 -12.85 10.02 7.12
C ARG A 166 -13.48 9.08 6.10
N ASN A 167 -14.29 8.12 6.56
CA ASN A 167 -14.91 7.12 5.70
C ASN A 167 -16.04 7.69 4.86
N GLU A 168 -16.97 8.45 5.45
CA GLU A 168 -18.06 9.06 4.69
C GLU A 168 -17.61 10.00 3.56
N PRO A 169 -16.64 10.89 3.77
CA PRO A 169 -16.12 11.70 2.67
C PRO A 169 -15.58 10.88 1.50
N TYR A 170 -15.06 9.66 1.76
CA TYR A 170 -14.46 8.82 0.72
C TYR A 170 -15.46 7.82 0.11
N PHE A 171 -16.20 7.08 0.93
CA PHE A 171 -17.13 6.03 0.46
C PHE A 171 -18.55 6.56 0.18
N GLY A 172 -18.87 7.77 0.63
CA GLY A 172 -20.21 8.32 0.58
C GLY A 172 -21.03 7.95 1.83
N THR A 173 -22.30 8.38 1.82
CA THR A 173 -23.25 8.09 2.93
C THR A 173 -24.14 6.89 2.66
N ASP A 174 -24.08 6.32 1.45
CA ASP A 174 -24.85 5.14 1.05
C ASP A 174 -24.07 3.87 1.34
N LEU A 175 -24.64 2.96 2.13
CA LEU A 175 -24.04 1.68 2.49
C LEU A 175 -23.80 0.76 1.28
N ALA A 176 -24.55 0.92 0.19
CA ALA A 176 -24.28 0.18 -1.05
C ALA A 176 -22.91 0.58 -1.65
N GLY A 177 -22.52 1.84 -1.53
CA GLY A 177 -21.19 2.29 -1.92
C GLY A 177 -20.07 1.70 -1.04
N TRP A 178 -20.36 1.52 0.24
CA TRP A 178 -19.41 0.87 1.17
C TRP A 178 -19.24 -0.62 0.89
N ASP A 179 -20.34 -1.32 0.54
CA ASP A 179 -20.29 -2.71 0.11
C ASP A 179 -19.42 -2.87 -1.15
N ALA A 180 -19.65 -2.03 -2.16
CA ALA A 180 -18.85 -2.06 -3.38
C ALA A 180 -17.35 -1.79 -3.16
N ALA A 181 -17.01 -1.11 -2.06
CA ALA A 181 -15.63 -0.84 -1.65
C ALA A 181 -15.02 -1.92 -0.74
N SER A 182 -15.82 -2.90 -0.29
CA SER A 182 -15.36 -3.99 0.56
C SER A 182 -14.48 -4.97 -0.22
N VAL A 183 -13.17 -4.86 -0.05
CA VAL A 183 -12.21 -5.75 -0.74
C VAL A 183 -12.47 -7.20 -0.38
N VAL A 184 -12.74 -7.51 0.90
CA VAL A 184 -12.94 -8.88 1.37
C VAL A 184 -14.11 -9.60 0.72
N ASP A 185 -15.12 -8.87 0.24
CA ASP A 185 -16.31 -9.43 -0.40
C ASP A 185 -16.20 -9.49 -1.94
N HIS A 186 -15.21 -8.81 -2.51
CA HIS A 186 -15.07 -8.64 -3.96
C HIS A 186 -13.70 -9.07 -4.51
N VAL A 187 -13.00 -9.96 -3.82
CA VAL A 187 -11.76 -10.57 -4.32
C VAL A 187 -12.08 -11.44 -5.52
N ASP A 188 -11.45 -11.16 -6.67
CA ASP A 188 -11.59 -11.93 -7.91
C ASP A 188 -10.27 -12.03 -8.71
N ALA A 189 -9.16 -11.57 -8.12
CA ALA A 189 -7.82 -11.71 -8.68
C ALA A 189 -7.31 -13.17 -8.58
N ALA A 190 -6.44 -13.56 -9.51
CA ALA A 190 -5.65 -14.79 -9.37
C ALA A 190 -4.61 -14.62 -8.24
N PRO A 191 -4.23 -15.71 -7.53
CA PRO A 191 -3.22 -15.63 -6.48
C PRO A 191 -1.87 -15.09 -6.96
N PHE A 192 -1.25 -14.25 -6.12
CA PHE A 192 0.09 -13.70 -6.26
C PHE A 192 0.73 -13.58 -4.87
N PRO A 193 2.06 -13.39 -4.74
CA PRO A 193 2.73 -13.18 -3.45
C PRO A 193 2.13 -12.00 -2.68
N LEU A 194 1.57 -12.26 -1.49
CA LEU A 194 0.87 -11.26 -0.68
C LEU A 194 1.31 -11.34 0.78
N LEU A 195 1.68 -10.19 1.33
CA LEU A 195 1.95 -10.00 2.75
C LEU A 195 0.85 -9.15 3.37
N ILE A 196 0.21 -9.65 4.42
CA ILE A 196 -0.72 -8.91 5.27
C ILE A 196 -0.09 -8.74 6.63
N ALA A 197 -0.01 -7.51 7.14
CA ALA A 197 0.55 -7.22 8.44
C ALA A 197 -0.38 -6.32 9.26
N TYR A 198 -0.37 -6.50 10.59
CA TYR A 198 -1.03 -5.61 11.53
C TYR A 198 -0.22 -5.50 12.83
N ALA A 199 -0.33 -4.36 13.49
CA ALA A 199 0.43 -4.05 14.68
C ALA A 199 -0.21 -4.62 15.96
N GLU A 200 0.61 -4.94 16.96
CA GLU A 200 0.15 -5.43 18.27
C GLU A 200 -0.85 -4.46 18.94
N ARG A 201 -0.53 -3.17 18.89
CA ARG A 201 -1.35 -2.10 19.45
C ARG A 201 -2.06 -1.30 18.35
N ASP A 202 -2.50 -2.00 17.31
CA ASP A 202 -3.27 -1.39 16.23
C ASP A 202 -4.68 -1.00 16.69
N LEU A 203 -5.36 -0.20 15.88
CA LEU A 203 -6.79 -0.01 16.03
C LEU A 203 -7.48 -1.37 15.89
N VAL A 204 -8.34 -1.73 16.83
CA VAL A 204 -8.95 -3.08 16.90
C VAL A 204 -9.62 -3.49 15.59
N GLN A 205 -10.30 -2.54 14.92
CA GLN A 205 -10.93 -2.80 13.63
C GLN A 205 -9.94 -3.15 12.53
N MET A 206 -8.68 -2.68 12.58
CA MET A 206 -7.64 -3.03 11.60
C MET A 206 -7.16 -4.45 11.80
N GLN A 207 -6.98 -4.89 13.05
CA GLN A 207 -6.64 -6.28 13.37
C GLN A 207 -7.74 -7.25 12.89
N VAL A 208 -9.01 -6.92 13.14
CA VAL A 208 -10.17 -7.71 12.70
C VAL A 208 -10.19 -7.84 11.18
N GLN A 209 -9.99 -6.76 10.46
CA GLN A 209 -10.03 -6.75 8.99
C GLN A 209 -8.85 -7.47 8.36
N ALA A 210 -7.65 -7.40 8.96
CA ALA A 210 -6.49 -8.18 8.52
C ALA A 210 -6.77 -9.69 8.62
N GLY A 211 -7.35 -10.13 9.75
CA GLY A 211 -7.76 -11.52 9.95
C GLY A 211 -8.87 -11.97 9.00
N GLU A 212 -9.87 -11.11 8.75
CA GLU A 212 -10.96 -11.41 7.81
C GLU A 212 -10.42 -11.55 6.38
N LEU A 213 -9.60 -10.62 5.91
CA LEU A 213 -9.02 -10.67 4.58
C LEU A 213 -8.18 -11.95 4.41
N PHE A 214 -7.31 -12.25 5.38
CA PHE A 214 -6.51 -13.48 5.37
C PHE A 214 -7.40 -14.72 5.25
N ALA A 215 -8.40 -14.85 6.12
CA ALA A 215 -9.29 -16.01 6.12
C ALA A 215 -10.04 -16.18 4.78
N ARG A 216 -10.53 -15.09 4.19
CA ARG A 216 -11.22 -15.11 2.89
C ARG A 216 -10.29 -15.53 1.75
N LEU A 217 -9.11 -14.95 1.69
CA LEU A 217 -8.11 -15.26 0.67
C LEU A 217 -7.73 -16.74 0.67
N VAL A 218 -7.43 -17.30 1.84
CA VAL A 218 -7.06 -18.72 1.98
C VAL A 218 -8.25 -19.64 1.68
N SER A 219 -9.41 -19.39 2.32
CA SER A 219 -10.53 -20.34 2.27
C SER A 219 -11.34 -20.31 0.99
N ARG A 220 -11.30 -19.21 0.22
CA ARG A 220 -12.19 -19.00 -0.95
C ARG A 220 -11.46 -18.70 -2.25
N HIS A 221 -10.25 -18.16 -2.19
CA HIS A 221 -9.59 -17.63 -3.38
C HIS A 221 -8.24 -18.28 -3.69
N GLY A 222 -7.83 -19.28 -2.91
CA GLY A 222 -6.63 -20.07 -3.17
C GLY A 222 -5.31 -19.33 -2.96
N PHE A 223 -5.33 -18.19 -2.27
CA PHE A 223 -4.10 -17.51 -1.88
C PHE A 223 -3.40 -18.24 -0.74
N ASP A 224 -2.08 -18.07 -0.67
CA ASP A 224 -1.23 -18.44 0.47
C ASP A 224 -0.49 -17.19 0.99
N PRO A 225 -1.22 -16.23 1.59
CA PRO A 225 -0.63 -14.97 2.02
C PRO A 225 0.20 -15.14 3.29
N GLU A 226 1.30 -14.41 3.39
CA GLU A 226 2.01 -14.26 4.65
C GLU A 226 1.19 -13.36 5.59
N LEU A 227 0.86 -13.85 6.79
CA LEU A 227 0.25 -13.03 7.84
C LEU A 227 1.28 -12.70 8.91
N ARG A 228 1.48 -11.41 9.21
CA ARG A 228 2.46 -10.94 10.18
C ARG A 228 1.82 -10.12 11.28
N PHE A 229 2.12 -10.52 12.50
CA PHE A 229 1.87 -9.75 13.71
C PHE A 229 3.11 -8.95 14.06
N LEU A 230 3.00 -7.61 14.04
CA LEU A 230 4.11 -6.71 14.31
C LEU A 230 4.15 -6.37 15.81
N SER A 231 4.92 -7.16 16.56
CA SER A 231 5.07 -7.00 18.00
C SER A 231 5.73 -5.66 18.36
N ALA A 232 5.30 -5.07 19.47
CA ALA A 232 5.74 -3.77 19.99
C ALA A 232 5.38 -2.55 19.14
N HIS A 233 4.68 -2.74 18.02
CA HIS A 233 4.22 -1.64 17.16
C HIS A 233 2.76 -1.26 17.41
N ASP A 234 2.44 -0.02 17.03
CA ASP A 234 1.08 0.50 16.91
C ASP A 234 0.77 0.88 15.45
N HIS A 235 -0.42 1.44 15.21
CA HIS A 235 -0.88 1.83 13.88
C HIS A 235 0.07 2.76 13.10
N PHE A 236 0.88 3.54 13.78
CA PHE A 236 1.75 4.55 13.19
C PHE A 236 3.23 4.14 13.19
N SER A 237 3.65 3.41 14.22
CA SER A 237 5.06 3.11 14.43
C SER A 237 5.62 2.09 13.45
N ALA A 238 4.80 1.20 12.90
CA ALA A 238 5.26 0.19 11.94
C ALA A 238 5.90 0.82 10.67
N GLY A 239 5.21 1.78 10.03
CA GLY A 239 5.76 2.51 8.89
C GLY A 239 6.87 3.50 9.28
N ALA A 240 6.76 4.11 10.47
CA ALA A 240 7.76 5.05 10.97
C ALA A 240 9.10 4.38 11.34
N SER A 241 9.10 3.09 11.70
CA SER A 241 10.32 2.36 12.07
C SER A 241 11.23 2.03 10.88
N LEU A 242 10.69 2.01 9.65
CA LEU A 242 11.48 1.67 8.47
C LEU A 242 12.66 2.65 8.30
N GLY A 243 13.86 2.07 8.21
CA GLY A 243 15.09 2.84 8.08
C GLY A 243 15.66 3.41 9.38
N THR A 244 15.10 3.04 10.52
CA THR A 244 15.63 3.33 11.86
C THR A 244 16.48 2.17 12.41
N GLU A 245 16.91 2.25 13.67
CA GLU A 245 17.59 1.16 14.37
C GLU A 245 16.67 -0.03 14.64
N ASP A 246 15.37 0.20 14.72
CA ASP A 246 14.37 -0.86 14.82
C ASP A 246 14.20 -1.55 13.45
N THR A 247 14.75 -2.73 13.32
CA THR A 247 14.73 -3.49 12.08
C THR A 247 13.65 -4.57 12.05
N SER A 248 12.75 -4.61 13.02
CA SER A 248 11.72 -5.66 13.14
C SER A 248 10.78 -5.72 11.93
N VAL A 249 10.33 -4.57 11.43
CA VAL A 249 9.48 -4.48 10.24
C VAL A 249 10.31 -4.48 8.97
N SER A 250 11.42 -3.72 8.96
CA SER A 250 12.22 -3.50 7.74
C SER A 250 12.84 -4.79 7.19
N ARG A 251 13.32 -5.69 8.05
CA ARG A 251 13.87 -6.99 7.64
C ARG A 251 12.83 -7.88 6.96
N GLU A 252 11.65 -7.99 7.55
CA GLU A 252 10.54 -8.78 7.01
C GLU A 252 10.12 -8.26 5.64
N LEU A 253 9.94 -6.95 5.55
CA LEU A 253 9.52 -6.29 4.31
C LEU A 253 10.59 -6.42 3.21
N ALA A 254 11.88 -6.18 3.53
CA ALA A 254 12.95 -6.34 2.55
C ALA A 254 13.07 -7.80 2.05
N ALA A 255 12.96 -8.77 2.95
CA ALA A 255 12.97 -10.19 2.59
C ALA A 255 11.79 -10.53 1.67
N PHE A 256 10.59 -10.02 1.97
CA PHE A 256 9.41 -10.20 1.13
C PHE A 256 9.62 -9.62 -0.27
N VAL A 257 10.05 -8.36 -0.38
CA VAL A 257 10.30 -7.71 -1.69
C VAL A 257 11.33 -8.49 -2.52
N LYS A 258 12.43 -8.92 -1.88
CA LYS A 258 13.48 -9.71 -2.55
C LYS A 258 12.97 -11.08 -3.05
N ARG A 259 12.09 -11.76 -2.28
CA ARG A 259 11.45 -13.00 -2.74
C ARG A 259 10.52 -12.78 -3.93
N CYS A 260 9.70 -11.74 -3.89
CA CYS A 260 8.81 -11.38 -5.00
C CYS A 260 9.58 -11.08 -6.30
N ALA A 261 10.76 -10.49 -6.20
CA ALA A 261 11.59 -10.15 -7.36
C ALA A 261 12.39 -11.33 -7.91
N ALA A 262 12.56 -12.41 -7.14
CA ALA A 262 13.29 -13.60 -7.58
C ALA A 262 12.41 -14.58 -8.38
N GLY A 263 11.06 -14.34 -8.47
CA GLY A 263 10.09 -15.14 -9.23
C GLY A 263 9.59 -16.31 -8.44
#